data_190a2ddb421ee313f1050ec7ea8276ce
#
_entry.id   190a2ddb421ee313f1050ec7ea8276ce
#
_cell.length_a   1.000
_cell.length_b   1.000
_cell.length_c   1.000
_cell.angle_alpha   90.00
_cell.angle_beta   90.00
_cell.angle_gamma   90.00
#
_symmetry.space_group_name_H-M   'P 1'
#
loop_
_entity.id
_entity.type
_entity.pdbx_description
1 polymer ?
#
loop_
_entity_poly.entity_id
_entity_poly.type
_entity_poly.pdbx_seq_one_letter_code
_entity_poly.pdbx_strand_id
1 'polypeptide(L)' 'MKLDYTDHRPIYEQIKDQTRELILNKALEEHQQLPSVRELASQLTINPNTIQRAYKELERESYIYSMKAKGYFVAPLRD' A
#
# COMPACT_ATOMS: atom_id res chain seq x y z
N MET A 1 2.72 7.31 7.77
CA MET A 1 1.98 7.75 6.57
C MET A 1 1.06 8.89 6.95
N LYS A 2 1.17 9.96 6.23
CA LYS A 2 0.42 11.17 6.57
C LYS A 2 -0.67 11.39 5.53
N LEU A 3 -1.94 11.41 5.97
CA LEU A 3 -3.08 11.58 5.09
C LEU A 3 -3.65 12.98 5.21
N ASP A 4 -4.08 13.54 4.09
CA ASP A 4 -4.68 14.87 4.03
C ASP A 4 -6.15 14.73 3.67
N TYR A 5 -7.01 14.92 4.67
CA TYR A 5 -8.46 14.80 4.48
C TYR A 5 -9.06 16.02 3.78
N THR A 6 -8.28 17.09 3.61
CA THR A 6 -8.74 18.28 2.88
C THR A 6 -8.43 18.19 1.39
N ASP A 7 -7.60 17.22 0.99
CA ASP A 7 -7.30 16.96 -0.42
C ASP A 7 -8.55 16.38 -1.08
N HIS A 8 -8.85 16.82 -2.30
CA HIS A 8 -10.01 16.31 -3.04
C HIS A 8 -9.83 14.87 -3.53
N ARG A 9 -8.60 14.34 -3.51
CA ARG A 9 -8.36 12.96 -3.94
C ARG A 9 -8.84 11.99 -2.87
N PRO A 10 -9.44 10.85 -3.28
CA PRO A 10 -9.84 9.83 -2.32
C PRO A 10 -8.67 9.36 -1.47
N ILE A 11 -8.98 8.96 -0.24
CA ILE A 11 -7.94 8.49 0.71
C ILE A 11 -7.18 7.28 0.15
N TYR A 12 -7.86 6.35 -0.54
CA TYR A 12 -7.17 5.19 -1.08
C TYR A 12 -6.07 5.58 -2.07
N GLU A 13 -6.28 6.66 -2.84
CA GLU A 13 -5.26 7.14 -3.78
C GLU A 13 -4.05 7.70 -3.06
N GLN A 14 -4.27 8.39 -1.96
CA GLN A 14 -3.17 8.93 -1.15
C GLN A 14 -2.33 7.79 -0.56
N ILE A 15 -2.99 6.76 -0.04
CA ILE A 15 -2.31 5.57 0.50
C ILE A 15 -1.50 4.88 -0.59
N LYS A 16 -2.12 4.70 -1.75
CA LYS A 16 -1.48 4.08 -2.91
C LYS A 16 -0.25 4.86 -3.34
N ASP A 17 -0.39 6.18 -3.51
CA ASP A 17 0.69 7.03 -3.98
C ASP A 17 1.86 7.07 -3.00
N GLN A 18 1.58 7.18 -1.71
CA GLN A 18 2.63 7.21 -0.69
C GLN A 18 3.36 5.87 -0.60
N THR A 19 2.64 4.76 -0.69
CA THR A 19 3.24 3.43 -0.67
C THR A 19 4.12 3.24 -1.91
N ARG A 20 3.62 3.64 -3.08
CA ARG A 20 4.39 3.56 -4.32
C ARG A 20 5.70 4.36 -4.22
N GLU A 21 5.63 5.58 -3.67
CA GLU A 21 6.82 6.40 -3.47
C GLU A 21 7.85 5.72 -2.57
N LEU A 22 7.40 5.10 -1.49
CA LEU A 22 8.30 4.36 -0.60
C LEU A 22 8.99 3.20 -1.31
N ILE A 23 8.28 2.54 -2.22
CA ILE A 23 8.83 1.44 -3.01
C ILE A 23 9.83 1.98 -4.04
N LEU A 24 9.46 3.05 -4.75
CA LEU A 24 10.30 3.62 -5.79
C LEU A 24 11.62 4.18 -5.25
N ASN A 25 11.58 4.80 -4.08
CA ASN A 25 12.79 5.35 -3.48
C ASN A 25 13.52 4.33 -2.60
N LYS A 26 13.05 3.09 -2.59
CA LYS A 26 13.66 1.95 -1.86
C LYS A 26 13.66 2.08 -0.35
N ALA A 27 12.78 2.93 0.20
CA ALA A 27 12.54 2.96 1.64
C ALA A 27 11.87 1.66 2.08
N LEU A 28 11.04 1.09 1.20
CA LEU A 28 10.53 -0.28 1.34
C LEU A 28 11.32 -1.14 0.36
N GLU A 29 11.95 -2.19 0.88
CA GLU A 29 12.83 -3.02 0.09
C GLU A 29 12.09 -4.13 -0.65
N GLU A 30 12.70 -4.62 -1.71
CA GLU A 30 12.19 -5.73 -2.50
C GLU A 30 11.91 -6.93 -1.59
N HIS A 31 10.73 -7.52 -1.75
CA HIS A 31 10.22 -8.66 -0.98
C HIS A 31 9.95 -8.37 0.50
N GLN A 32 10.06 -7.12 0.92
CA GLN A 32 9.69 -6.74 2.27
C GLN A 32 8.19 -6.93 2.47
N GLN A 33 7.80 -7.48 3.60
CA GLN A 33 6.39 -7.65 3.91
C GLN A 33 5.76 -6.31 4.30
N LEU A 34 4.61 -6.02 3.68
CA LEU A 34 3.83 -4.84 4.03
C LEU A 34 2.93 -5.15 5.22
N PRO A 35 2.50 -4.13 5.98
CA PRO A 35 1.49 -4.38 7.01
C PRO A 35 0.24 -4.98 6.37
N SER A 36 -0.46 -5.83 7.11
CA SER A 36 -1.71 -6.38 6.62
C SER A 36 -2.73 -5.26 6.45
N VAL A 37 -3.78 -5.54 5.67
CA VAL A 37 -4.88 -4.59 5.52
C VAL A 37 -5.42 -4.15 6.88
N ARG A 38 -5.63 -5.11 7.79
CA ARG A 38 -6.15 -4.80 9.12
C ARG A 38 -5.18 -3.99 9.96
N GLU A 39 -3.90 -4.34 9.91
CA GLU A 39 -2.88 -3.60 10.66
C GLU A 39 -2.81 -2.16 10.20
N LEU A 40 -2.73 -1.93 8.91
CA LEU A 40 -2.62 -0.57 8.38
C LEU A 40 -3.90 0.22 8.65
N ALA A 41 -5.06 -0.41 8.48
CA ALA A 41 -6.34 0.22 8.79
C ALA A 41 -6.40 0.67 10.25
N SER A 42 -5.92 -0.17 11.16
CA SER A 42 -5.87 0.15 12.58
C SER A 42 -4.90 1.30 12.85
N GLN A 43 -3.71 1.24 12.28
CA GLN A 43 -2.69 2.28 12.47
C GLN A 43 -3.16 3.65 11.98
N LEU A 44 -3.87 3.68 10.86
CA LEU A 44 -4.34 4.93 10.26
C LEU A 44 -5.74 5.33 10.70
N THR A 45 -6.41 4.46 11.45
CA THR A 45 -7.80 4.65 11.87
C THR A 45 -8.71 4.87 10.66
N ILE A 46 -8.61 3.97 9.69
CA ILE A 46 -9.32 4.04 8.42
C ILE A 46 -10.04 2.71 8.17
N ASN A 47 -11.13 2.76 7.42
CA ASN A 47 -11.88 1.58 7.02
C ASN A 47 -10.96 0.60 6.26
N PRO A 48 -10.92 -0.68 6.66
CA PRO A 48 -10.11 -1.68 5.98
C PRO A 48 -10.39 -1.78 4.47
N ASN A 49 -11.63 -1.51 4.04
CA ASN A 49 -11.96 -1.55 2.62
C ASN A 49 -11.17 -0.51 1.82
N THR A 50 -10.88 0.64 2.41
CA THR A 50 -10.06 1.67 1.79
C THR A 50 -8.62 1.19 1.57
N ILE A 51 -8.07 0.52 2.58
CA ILE A 51 -6.73 -0.06 2.49
C ILE A 51 -6.72 -1.18 1.45
N GLN A 52 -7.73 -2.05 1.49
CA GLN A 52 -7.86 -3.15 0.54
C GLN A 52 -7.86 -2.64 -0.90
N ARG A 53 -8.57 -1.55 -1.15
CA ARG A 53 -8.61 -0.95 -2.48
C ARG A 53 -7.24 -0.45 -2.92
N ALA A 54 -6.54 0.24 -2.03
CA ALA A 54 -5.20 0.74 -2.33
C ALA A 54 -4.24 -0.41 -2.66
N TYR A 55 -4.27 -1.48 -1.86
CA TYR A 55 -3.40 -2.64 -2.08
C TYR A 55 -3.73 -3.35 -3.38
N LYS A 56 -5.01 -3.51 -3.70
CA LYS A 56 -5.41 -4.15 -4.96
C LYS A 56 -4.93 -3.35 -6.17
N GLU A 57 -5.00 -2.02 -6.10
CA GLU A 57 -4.49 -1.17 -7.16
C GLU A 57 -2.98 -1.30 -7.32
N LEU A 58 -2.25 -1.32 -6.21
CA LEU A 58 -0.80 -1.50 -6.24
C LEU A 58 -0.41 -2.87 -6.78
N GLU A 59 -1.18 -3.90 -6.45
CA GLU A 59 -0.95 -5.25 -6.97
C GLU A 59 -1.20 -5.29 -8.47
N ARG A 60 -2.28 -4.68 -8.92
CA ARG A 60 -2.62 -4.61 -10.33
C ARG A 60 -1.52 -3.89 -11.13
N GLU A 61 -0.88 -2.89 -10.52
CA GLU A 61 0.20 -2.13 -11.16
C GLU A 61 1.58 -2.77 -10.94
N SER A 62 1.62 -3.93 -10.33
CA SER A 62 2.84 -4.72 -10.12
C SER A 62 3.85 -4.12 -9.15
N TYR A 63 3.41 -3.25 -8.25
CA TYR A 63 4.27 -2.73 -7.19
C TYR A 63 4.36 -3.66 -6.00
N ILE A 64 3.32 -4.45 -5.77
CA ILE A 64 3.29 -5.42 -4.69
C ILE A 64 2.69 -6.73 -5.20
N TYR A 65 2.89 -7.80 -4.44
CA TYR A 65 2.27 -9.09 -4.75
C TYR A 65 1.76 -9.72 -3.47
N SER A 66 0.79 -10.62 -3.61
CA SER A 66 0.23 -11.32 -2.48
C SER A 66 0.69 -12.77 -2.46
N MET A 67 0.87 -13.30 -1.26
CA MET A 67 1.11 -14.72 -1.05
C MET A 67 0.00 -15.24 -0.15
N LYS A 68 -0.63 -16.33 -0.58
CA LYS A 68 -1.76 -16.91 0.14
C LYS A 68 -1.37 -17.21 1.59
N ALA A 69 -2.21 -16.76 2.53
CA ALA A 69 -2.05 -16.93 3.97
C ALA A 69 -0.84 -16.22 4.57
N LYS A 70 -0.08 -15.46 3.79
CA LYS A 70 1.11 -14.74 4.29
C LYS A 70 0.98 -13.23 4.21
N GLY A 71 0.23 -12.70 3.24
CA GLY A 71 0.00 -11.28 3.11
C GLY A 71 0.59 -10.67 1.84
N TYR A 72 0.91 -9.39 1.92
CA TYR A 72 1.41 -8.60 0.79
C TYR A 72 2.88 -8.26 0.95
N PHE A 73 3.59 -8.23 -0.16
CA PHE A 73 5.04 -8.02 -0.19
C PHE A 73 5.40 -7.07 -1.32
N VAL A 74 6.50 -6.36 -1.15
CA VAL A 74 7.00 -5.45 -2.18
C VAL A 74 7.53 -6.27 -3.36
N ALA A 75 7.04 -5.97 -4.56
CA ALA A 75 7.50 -6.64 -5.77
C ALA A 75 8.82 -6.06 -6.25
N PRO A 76 9.65 -6.86 -6.95
CA PRO A 76 10.84 -6.31 -7.58
C PRO A 76 10.47 -5.27 -8.61
N LEU A 77 11.19 -4.15 -8.64
CA LEU A 77 10.99 -3.14 -9.67
C LEU A 77 11.54 -3.66 -11.00
N ARG A 78 10.78 -3.41 -12.06
CA ARG A 78 11.22 -3.77 -13.41
C ARG A 78 11.65 -2.52 -14.15
N ASP A 79 12.71 -2.65 -14.88
CA ASP A 79 13.20 -1.59 -15.76
C ASP A 79 12.38 -1.53 -17.04
#